data_0276aae68640932b31f4164deaf29aac
#
_entry.id   0276aae68640932b31f4164deaf29aac
#
_cell.length_a   1.000
_cell.length_b   1.000
_cell.length_c   1.000
_cell.angle_alpha   90.00
_cell.angle_beta   90.00
_cell.angle_gamma   90.00
#
_symmetry.space_group_name_H-M   'P 1'
#
loop_
_entity.id
_entity.type
_entity.pdbx_description
1 polymer ?
#
loop_
_entity_poly.entity_id
_entity_poly.type
_entity_poly.pdbx_seq_one_letter_code
_entity_poly.pdbx_strand_id
1 'polypeptide(L)'
;MGKVYDWFEERLEIQAIADDITSKYVPPHVNIFYCLGGITLTRFSVQVATGFAMTLHYRPTVTEAFSSVQYTMTEVNFGWLIRSVHRWSASMMVLMMISHIFRVYLTGGFKKPRELTWVTGVTLAVSTVSSGVTGYSLPWDQIGYWAVKIVTGVPEAIPLVGPSLVESLRGSASVGQSTLTRFYSLHTFVLPLLTAAFTLMHFSMIRKQGIPGPLQFTNK
;
A
#
# COMPACT_ATOMS: atom_id res chain seq x y z
N MET A 1 20.18 28.65 18.52
CA MET A 1 19.07 27.70 18.50
C MET A 1 18.76 27.31 19.94
N GLY A 2 17.55 26.94 20.31
CA GLY A 2 17.13 26.96 21.69
C GLY A 2 17.50 25.68 22.45
N LYS A 3 17.49 25.76 23.78
CA LYS A 3 17.76 24.66 24.73
C LYS A 3 17.04 23.34 24.41
N VAL A 4 15.90 23.40 23.71
CA VAL A 4 15.14 22.23 23.27
C VAL A 4 15.87 21.48 22.14
N TYR A 5 16.40 22.21 21.14
CA TYR A 5 17.18 21.60 20.06
C TYR A 5 18.44 20.95 20.61
N ASP A 6 19.19 21.67 21.47
CA ASP A 6 20.44 21.17 22.04
C ASP A 6 20.19 19.90 22.88
N TRP A 7 19.04 19.84 23.60
CA TRP A 7 18.63 18.66 24.36
C TRP A 7 18.38 17.43 23.47
N PHE A 8 17.72 17.62 22.33
CA PHE A 8 17.50 16.54 21.38
C PHE A 8 18.76 16.15 20.62
N GLU A 9 19.60 17.14 20.26
CA GLU A 9 20.85 16.91 19.55
C GLU A 9 21.81 16.03 20.35
N GLU A 10 21.95 16.32 21.65
CA GLU A 10 22.79 15.53 22.55
C GLU A 10 22.35 14.06 22.66
N ARG A 11 21.08 13.75 22.41
CA ARG A 11 20.50 12.40 22.60
C ARG A 11 20.24 11.63 21.32
N LEU A 12 19.97 12.32 20.23
CA LEU A 12 19.52 11.71 18.98
C LEU A 12 20.43 12.02 17.80
N GLU A 13 21.45 12.87 17.98
CA GLU A 13 22.36 13.28 16.88
C GLU A 13 21.56 13.74 15.62
N ILE A 14 20.58 14.62 15.83
CA ILE A 14 19.62 15.04 14.78
C ILE A 14 20.36 15.63 13.57
N GLN A 15 21.45 16.39 13.83
CA GLN A 15 22.24 16.98 12.76
C GLN A 15 22.92 15.90 11.91
N ALA A 16 23.46 14.86 12.52
CA ALA A 16 24.06 13.73 11.80
C ALA A 16 23.02 13.00 10.93
N ILE A 17 21.80 12.82 11.45
CA ILE A 17 20.68 12.25 10.68
C ILE A 17 20.30 13.16 9.52
N ALA A 18 20.18 14.47 9.76
CA ALA A 18 19.85 15.47 8.75
C ALA A 18 20.90 15.50 7.64
N ASP A 19 22.20 15.50 8.01
CA ASP A 19 23.32 15.49 7.09
C ASP A 19 23.35 14.21 6.24
N ASP A 20 23.10 13.06 6.84
CA ASP A 20 22.98 11.80 6.08
C ASP A 20 21.83 11.80 5.07
N ILE A 21 20.73 12.49 5.37
CA ILE A 21 19.58 12.62 4.47
C ILE A 21 19.86 13.64 3.35
N THR A 22 20.42 14.79 3.70
CA THR A 22 20.54 15.94 2.77
C THR A 22 21.80 15.93 1.92
N SER A 23 22.86 15.25 2.35
CA SER A 23 24.15 15.18 1.63
C SER A 23 24.20 14.16 0.48
N LYS A 24 23.11 13.40 0.26
CA LYS A 24 23.08 12.38 -0.81
C LYS A 24 23.16 13.04 -2.20
N TYR A 25 24.19 12.63 -2.94
CA TYR A 25 24.30 13.04 -4.33
C TYR A 25 23.22 12.40 -5.20
N VAL A 26 22.50 13.22 -5.95
CA VAL A 26 21.53 12.77 -6.94
C VAL A 26 22.19 12.75 -8.31
N PRO A 27 22.35 11.59 -8.96
CA PRO A 27 22.96 11.49 -10.27
C PRO A 27 22.22 12.33 -11.35
N PRO A 28 22.91 12.92 -12.36
CA PRO A 28 22.28 13.79 -13.35
C PRO A 28 21.20 13.14 -14.22
N HIS A 29 21.20 11.82 -14.36
CA HIS A 29 20.19 11.07 -15.12
C HIS A 29 18.87 10.89 -14.38
N VAL A 30 18.80 11.23 -13.09
CA VAL A 30 17.59 11.09 -12.27
C VAL A 30 16.59 12.17 -12.67
N ASN A 31 15.40 11.73 -13.05
CA ASN A 31 14.28 12.60 -13.43
C ASN A 31 13.02 12.21 -12.62
N ILE A 32 11.89 12.85 -12.90
CA ILE A 32 10.62 12.63 -12.19
C ILE A 32 10.17 11.15 -12.15
N PHE A 33 10.50 10.36 -13.15
CA PHE A 33 10.14 8.94 -13.17
C PHE A 33 10.85 8.11 -12.08
N TYR A 34 11.97 8.62 -11.56
CA TYR A 34 12.65 7.99 -10.41
C TYR A 34 11.95 8.31 -9.08
N CYS A 35 11.11 9.34 -9.04
CA CYS A 35 10.33 9.72 -7.85
C CYS A 35 9.06 8.87 -7.65
N LEU A 36 8.65 8.05 -8.62
CA LEU A 36 7.39 7.30 -8.58
C LEU A 36 7.27 6.41 -7.33
N GLY A 37 8.36 5.78 -6.89
CA GLY A 37 8.37 5.00 -5.64
C GLY A 37 8.10 5.87 -4.39
N GLY A 38 8.69 7.06 -4.34
CA GLY A 38 8.45 8.04 -3.26
C GLY A 38 7.01 8.57 -3.27
N ILE A 39 6.45 8.81 -4.46
CA ILE A 39 5.04 9.20 -4.62
C ILE A 39 4.12 8.09 -4.11
N THR A 40 4.42 6.83 -4.43
CA THR A 40 3.67 5.66 -3.93
C THR A 40 3.71 5.58 -2.40
N LEU A 41 4.88 5.79 -1.78
CA LEU A 41 5.01 5.86 -0.32
C LEU A 41 4.17 6.98 0.29
N THR A 42 4.21 8.18 -0.29
CA THR A 42 3.38 9.31 0.17
C THR A 42 1.89 8.95 0.12
N ARG A 43 1.45 8.27 -0.95
CA ARG A 43 0.06 7.80 -1.06
C ARG A 43 -0.26 6.74 -0.02
N PHE A 44 0.67 5.82 0.27
CA PHE A 44 0.49 4.86 1.36
C PHE A 44 0.31 5.55 2.72
N SER A 45 1.11 6.57 3.03
CA SER A 45 0.95 7.35 4.26
C SER A 45 -0.42 8.03 4.35
N VAL A 46 -0.91 8.60 3.23
CA VAL A 46 -2.28 9.16 3.15
C VAL A 46 -3.34 8.07 3.36
N GLN A 47 -3.15 6.87 2.80
CA GLN A 47 -4.05 5.73 3.00
C GLN A 47 -4.14 5.33 4.48
N VAL A 48 -3.01 5.23 5.17
CA VAL A 48 -2.97 4.90 6.60
C VAL A 48 -3.69 5.96 7.43
N ALA A 49 -3.37 7.24 7.23
CA ALA A 49 -3.96 8.34 7.99
C ALA A 49 -5.49 8.46 7.79
N THR A 50 -5.94 8.43 6.53
CA THR A 50 -7.36 8.53 6.21
C THR A 50 -8.13 7.25 6.55
N GLY A 51 -7.50 6.08 6.38
CA GLY A 51 -8.06 4.80 6.78
C GLY A 51 -8.29 4.71 8.28
N PHE A 52 -7.31 5.11 9.08
CA PHE A 52 -7.46 5.19 10.53
C PHE A 52 -8.63 6.09 10.93
N ALA A 53 -8.74 7.29 10.35
CA ALA A 53 -9.84 8.20 10.64
C ALA A 53 -11.22 7.59 10.32
N MET A 54 -11.33 6.80 9.24
CA MET A 54 -12.58 6.11 8.89
C MET A 54 -12.93 4.97 9.84
N THR A 55 -11.97 4.28 10.46
CA THR A 55 -12.26 3.20 11.41
C THR A 55 -13.02 3.67 12.65
N LEU A 56 -12.97 4.97 12.98
CA LEU A 56 -13.68 5.55 14.11
C LEU A 56 -15.22 5.49 13.95
N HIS A 57 -15.70 5.41 12.71
CA HIS A 57 -17.13 5.47 12.40
C HIS A 57 -17.64 4.23 11.66
N TYR A 58 -16.77 3.46 11.04
CA TYR A 58 -17.14 2.29 10.27
C TYR A 58 -17.53 1.11 11.15
N ARG A 59 -18.62 0.41 10.78
CA ARG A 59 -19.13 -0.78 11.49
C ARG A 59 -19.05 -2.00 10.58
N PRO A 60 -18.17 -2.98 10.86
CA PRO A 60 -17.91 -4.13 9.98
C PRO A 60 -18.97 -5.25 10.15
N THR A 61 -20.25 -4.91 9.99
CA THR A 61 -21.36 -5.86 9.98
C THR A 61 -22.16 -5.75 8.69
N VAL A 62 -22.66 -6.86 8.17
CA VAL A 62 -23.39 -6.87 6.89
C VAL A 62 -24.65 -6.02 6.93
N THR A 63 -25.19 -5.75 8.12
CA THR A 63 -26.38 -4.92 8.32
C THR A 63 -26.07 -3.43 8.43
N GLU A 64 -24.87 -3.07 8.89
CA GLU A 64 -24.54 -1.68 9.23
C GLU A 64 -23.39 -1.09 8.38
N ALA A 65 -22.61 -1.91 7.68
CA ALA A 65 -21.45 -1.43 6.94
C ALA A 65 -21.81 -0.32 5.96
N PHE A 66 -22.83 -0.53 5.13
CA PHE A 66 -23.27 0.46 4.16
C PHE A 66 -23.80 1.75 4.82
N SER A 67 -24.67 1.62 5.82
CA SER A 67 -25.22 2.78 6.54
C SER A 67 -24.14 3.54 7.32
N SER A 68 -23.14 2.88 7.87
CA SER A 68 -22.01 3.54 8.54
C SER A 68 -21.14 4.34 7.57
N VAL A 69 -20.98 3.88 6.34
CA VAL A 69 -20.31 4.65 5.27
C VAL A 69 -21.15 5.86 4.87
N GLN A 70 -22.48 5.71 4.73
CA GLN A 70 -23.37 6.84 4.48
C GLN A 70 -23.29 7.86 5.61
N TYR A 71 -23.41 7.43 6.85
CA TYR A 71 -23.25 8.28 8.03
C TYR A 71 -21.93 9.07 8.01
N THR A 72 -20.82 8.41 7.68
CA THR A 72 -19.54 9.09 7.54
C THR A 72 -19.57 10.17 6.47
N MET A 73 -20.30 9.95 5.37
CA MET A 73 -20.36 10.90 4.25
C MET A 73 -21.27 12.10 4.52
N THR A 74 -22.33 11.94 5.34
CA THR A 74 -23.38 12.96 5.51
C THR A 74 -23.33 13.66 6.86
N GLU A 75 -22.97 12.97 7.94
CA GLU A 75 -23.09 13.47 9.31
C GLU A 75 -21.75 13.81 9.97
N VAL A 76 -20.66 13.12 9.55
CA VAL A 76 -19.34 13.35 10.17
C VAL A 76 -18.68 14.58 9.56
N ASN A 77 -18.22 15.48 10.39
CA ASN A 77 -17.49 16.67 9.94
C ASN A 77 -16.26 16.27 9.12
N PHE A 78 -16.18 16.76 7.87
CA PHE A 78 -15.14 16.39 6.88
C PHE A 78 -15.09 14.90 6.51
N GLY A 79 -16.06 14.08 6.91
CA GLY A 79 -16.08 12.66 6.61
C GLY A 79 -16.11 12.37 5.11
N TRP A 80 -16.89 13.15 4.35
CA TRP A 80 -16.92 13.11 2.88
C TRP A 80 -15.54 13.37 2.26
N LEU A 81 -14.78 14.31 2.82
CA LEU A 81 -13.44 14.65 2.33
C LEU A 81 -12.45 13.51 2.62
N ILE A 82 -12.43 13.03 3.87
CA ILE A 82 -11.53 11.94 4.31
C ILE A 82 -11.75 10.70 3.44
N ARG A 83 -13.00 10.29 3.25
CA ARG A 83 -13.35 9.14 2.40
C ARG A 83 -12.97 9.36 0.93
N SER A 84 -13.24 10.54 0.39
CA SER A 84 -12.88 10.87 -0.99
C SER A 84 -11.37 10.86 -1.21
N VAL A 85 -10.60 11.45 -0.30
CA VAL A 85 -9.13 11.42 -0.32
C VAL A 85 -8.61 9.98 -0.26
N HIS A 86 -9.18 9.16 0.63
CA HIS A 86 -8.81 7.74 0.72
C HIS A 86 -9.02 7.01 -0.61
N ARG A 87 -10.19 7.12 -1.18
CA ARG A 87 -10.54 6.46 -2.46
C ARG A 87 -9.66 6.91 -3.63
N TRP A 88 -9.50 8.23 -3.81
CA TRP A 88 -8.69 8.77 -4.91
C TRP A 88 -7.20 8.48 -4.72
N SER A 89 -6.72 8.59 -3.49
CA SER A 89 -5.33 8.24 -3.15
C SER A 89 -5.03 6.77 -3.41
N ALA A 90 -6.00 5.85 -3.19
CA ALA A 90 -5.85 4.44 -3.52
C ALA A 90 -5.66 4.23 -5.04
N SER A 91 -6.50 4.85 -5.86
CA SER A 91 -6.37 4.77 -7.33
C SER A 91 -5.03 5.33 -7.82
N MET A 92 -4.61 6.46 -7.28
CA MET A 92 -3.32 7.07 -7.61
C MET A 92 -2.14 6.23 -7.12
N MET A 93 -2.26 5.57 -5.97
CA MET A 93 -1.23 4.67 -5.45
C MET A 93 -1.00 3.50 -6.38
N VAL A 94 -2.06 2.84 -6.85
CA VAL A 94 -1.97 1.73 -7.81
C VAL A 94 -1.35 2.19 -9.13
N LEU A 95 -1.80 3.33 -9.68
CA LEU A 95 -1.26 3.88 -10.93
C LEU A 95 0.23 4.20 -10.81
N MET A 96 0.66 4.86 -9.73
CA MET A 96 2.06 5.22 -9.51
C MET A 96 2.92 3.97 -9.25
N MET A 97 2.39 2.97 -8.55
CA MET A 97 3.05 1.67 -8.34
C MET A 97 3.30 0.95 -9.67
N ILE A 98 2.29 0.83 -10.52
CA ILE A 98 2.43 0.21 -11.85
C ILE A 98 3.48 0.95 -12.67
N SER A 99 3.39 2.28 -12.74
CA SER A 99 4.37 3.12 -13.44
C SER A 99 5.78 2.96 -12.87
N HIS A 100 5.91 2.82 -11.55
CA HIS A 100 7.18 2.56 -10.87
C HIS A 100 7.77 1.19 -11.28
N ILE A 101 6.97 0.14 -11.30
CA ILE A 101 7.39 -1.20 -11.73
C ILE A 101 7.86 -1.16 -13.17
N PHE A 102 7.11 -0.52 -14.07
CA PHE A 102 7.50 -0.34 -15.47
C PHE A 102 8.85 0.38 -15.59
N ARG A 103 9.04 1.49 -14.87
CA ARG A 103 10.29 2.21 -14.90
C ARG A 103 11.45 1.34 -14.42
N VAL A 104 11.30 0.63 -13.28
CA VAL A 104 12.35 -0.26 -12.75
C VAL A 104 12.69 -1.37 -13.74
N TYR A 105 11.68 -1.96 -14.37
CA TYR A 105 11.86 -3.00 -15.37
C TYR A 105 12.61 -2.48 -16.60
N LEU A 106 12.14 -1.37 -17.19
CA LEU A 106 12.73 -0.78 -18.40
C LEU A 106 14.16 -0.27 -18.17
N THR A 107 14.51 0.16 -16.95
CA THR A 107 15.87 0.60 -16.61
C THR A 107 16.78 -0.54 -16.11
N GLY A 108 16.31 -1.78 -16.12
CA GLY A 108 17.10 -2.92 -15.64
C GLY A 108 17.39 -2.90 -14.15
N GLY A 109 16.63 -2.13 -13.36
CA GLY A 109 16.82 -1.96 -11.92
C GLY A 109 16.57 -3.21 -11.08
N PHE A 110 16.17 -4.32 -11.71
CA PHE A 110 16.01 -5.66 -11.09
C PHE A 110 17.25 -6.55 -11.21
N LYS A 111 18.25 -6.15 -12.02
CA LYS A 111 19.47 -6.94 -12.23
C LYS A 111 20.41 -6.85 -11.04
N LYS A 112 21.37 -7.78 -10.99
CA LYS A 112 22.41 -7.79 -9.94
C LYS A 112 23.01 -6.40 -9.69
N PRO A 113 23.17 -6.01 -8.44
CA PRO A 113 22.92 -6.72 -7.17
C PRO A 113 21.56 -6.43 -6.54
N ARG A 114 20.49 -6.09 -7.33
CA ARG A 114 19.19 -5.56 -6.85
C ARG A 114 18.05 -6.59 -6.88
N GLU A 115 18.35 -7.87 -7.00
CA GLU A 115 17.34 -8.94 -7.08
C GLU A 115 16.43 -8.95 -5.84
N LEU A 116 17.00 -8.83 -4.66
CA LEU A 116 16.22 -8.82 -3.41
C LEU A 116 15.34 -7.56 -3.31
N THR A 117 15.83 -6.42 -3.78
CA THR A 117 15.02 -5.19 -3.87
C THR A 117 13.84 -5.37 -4.82
N TRP A 118 14.04 -6.08 -5.93
CA TRP A 118 12.96 -6.43 -6.86
C TRP A 118 11.93 -7.34 -6.20
N VAL A 119 12.35 -8.42 -5.53
CA VAL A 119 11.45 -9.36 -4.85
C VAL A 119 10.59 -8.65 -3.80
N THR A 120 11.20 -7.79 -2.97
CA THR A 120 10.43 -7.01 -1.99
C THR A 120 9.48 -6.02 -2.65
N GLY A 121 9.86 -5.43 -3.80
CA GLY A 121 9.00 -4.59 -4.62
C GLY A 121 7.76 -5.34 -5.15
N VAL A 122 7.94 -6.58 -5.61
CA VAL A 122 6.82 -7.45 -6.04
C VAL A 122 5.90 -7.78 -4.86
N THR A 123 6.46 -8.10 -3.69
CA THR A 123 5.67 -8.33 -2.47
C THR A 123 4.84 -7.09 -2.09
N LEU A 124 5.42 -5.91 -2.19
CA LEU A 124 4.71 -4.63 -1.97
C LEU A 124 3.58 -4.42 -2.99
N ALA A 125 3.82 -4.77 -4.27
CA ALA A 125 2.80 -4.68 -5.31
C ALA A 125 1.61 -5.61 -5.00
N VAL A 126 1.87 -6.86 -4.65
CA VAL A 126 0.83 -7.83 -4.26
C VAL A 126 0.06 -7.34 -3.04
N SER A 127 0.76 -6.85 -2.01
CA SER A 127 0.13 -6.28 -0.80
C SER A 127 -0.77 -5.08 -1.13
N THR A 128 -0.33 -4.21 -2.03
CA THR A 128 -1.10 -3.03 -2.48
C THR A 128 -2.38 -3.44 -3.20
N VAL A 129 -2.29 -4.40 -4.14
CA VAL A 129 -3.47 -4.91 -4.86
C VAL A 129 -4.43 -5.61 -3.90
N SER A 130 -3.91 -6.42 -2.98
CA SER A 130 -4.72 -7.10 -1.95
C SER A 130 -5.43 -6.09 -1.04
N SER A 131 -4.75 -5.00 -0.67
CA SER A 131 -5.37 -3.88 0.08
C SER A 131 -6.48 -3.22 -0.74
N GLY A 132 -6.27 -3.01 -2.04
CA GLY A 132 -7.29 -2.48 -2.94
C GLY A 132 -8.54 -3.36 -2.99
N VAL A 133 -8.36 -4.68 -3.18
CA VAL A 133 -9.46 -5.66 -3.26
C VAL A 133 -10.24 -5.73 -1.93
N THR A 134 -9.52 -5.87 -0.83
CA THR A 134 -10.16 -5.96 0.49
C THR A 134 -10.88 -4.68 0.87
N GLY A 135 -10.30 -3.49 0.59
CA GLY A 135 -10.92 -2.20 0.87
C GLY A 135 -12.14 -1.90 0.01
N TYR A 136 -12.15 -2.35 -1.24
CA TYR A 136 -13.27 -2.16 -2.16
C TYR A 136 -14.55 -2.86 -1.69
N SER A 137 -14.43 -3.92 -0.92
CA SER A 137 -15.54 -4.68 -0.37
C SER A 137 -16.19 -4.03 0.87
N LEU A 138 -15.46 -3.19 1.60
CA LEU A 138 -15.90 -2.71 2.92
C LEU A 138 -17.20 -1.88 2.90
N PRO A 139 -17.51 -1.08 1.88
CA PRO A 139 -18.81 -0.41 1.81
C PRO A 139 -20.01 -1.37 1.78
N TRP A 140 -19.80 -2.62 1.46
CA TRP A 140 -20.79 -3.70 1.42
C TRP A 140 -22.02 -3.33 0.55
N ASP A 141 -21.76 -2.58 -0.53
CA ASP A 141 -22.72 -2.33 -1.57
C ASP A 141 -22.76 -3.47 -2.60
N GLN A 142 -23.69 -3.42 -3.54
CA GLN A 142 -23.81 -4.48 -4.56
C GLN A 142 -22.52 -4.66 -5.37
N ILE A 143 -21.85 -3.57 -5.71
CA ILE A 143 -20.64 -3.62 -6.51
C ILE A 143 -19.52 -4.31 -5.73
N GLY A 144 -19.30 -3.91 -4.48
CA GLY A 144 -18.30 -4.53 -3.59
C GLY A 144 -18.60 -6.00 -3.31
N TYR A 145 -19.85 -6.34 -3.05
CA TYR A 145 -20.29 -7.72 -2.82
C TYR A 145 -19.97 -8.64 -4.01
N TRP A 146 -20.39 -8.25 -5.21
CA TRP A 146 -20.16 -9.06 -6.40
C TRP A 146 -18.68 -9.12 -6.79
N ALA A 147 -17.94 -8.04 -6.62
CA ALA A 147 -16.49 -8.05 -6.82
C ALA A 147 -15.80 -9.09 -5.92
N VAL A 148 -16.14 -9.10 -4.63
CA VAL A 148 -15.61 -10.10 -3.68
C VAL A 148 -16.01 -11.52 -4.08
N LYS A 149 -17.26 -11.73 -4.45
CA LYS A 149 -17.75 -13.05 -4.87
C LYS A 149 -16.96 -13.59 -6.07
N ILE A 150 -16.69 -12.73 -7.06
CA ILE A 150 -15.91 -13.10 -8.25
C ILE A 150 -14.45 -13.38 -7.87
N VAL A 151 -13.79 -12.43 -7.21
CA VAL A 151 -12.35 -12.55 -6.90
C VAL A 151 -12.07 -13.74 -5.99
N THR A 152 -12.89 -13.94 -4.95
CA THR A 152 -12.73 -15.09 -4.04
C THR A 152 -13.15 -16.42 -4.66
N GLY A 153 -13.88 -16.40 -5.78
CA GLY A 153 -14.23 -17.59 -6.55
C GLY A 153 -13.13 -18.07 -7.51
N VAL A 154 -12.20 -17.20 -7.88
CA VAL A 154 -11.12 -17.58 -8.84
C VAL A 154 -10.34 -18.82 -8.41
N PRO A 155 -9.93 -19.01 -7.13
CA PRO A 155 -9.23 -20.21 -6.71
C PRO A 155 -10.03 -21.51 -6.86
N GLU A 156 -11.36 -21.46 -7.01
CA GLU A 156 -12.21 -22.65 -7.18
C GLU A 156 -11.80 -23.49 -8.40
N ALA A 157 -11.22 -22.86 -9.41
CA ALA A 157 -10.71 -23.54 -10.61
C ALA A 157 -9.49 -24.44 -10.35
N ILE A 158 -8.86 -24.37 -9.17
CA ILE A 158 -7.71 -25.22 -8.83
C ILE A 158 -8.21 -26.60 -8.42
N PRO A 159 -7.82 -27.67 -9.15
CA PRO A 159 -8.26 -29.02 -8.84
C PRO A 159 -7.89 -29.43 -7.41
N LEU A 160 -8.76 -30.18 -6.75
CA LEU A 160 -8.64 -30.76 -5.42
C LEU A 160 -8.68 -29.76 -4.25
N VAL A 161 -7.98 -28.64 -4.33
CA VAL A 161 -7.83 -27.70 -3.21
C VAL A 161 -8.68 -26.42 -3.36
N GLY A 162 -9.21 -26.17 -4.56
CA GLY A 162 -9.94 -24.93 -4.89
C GLY A 162 -11.09 -24.61 -3.92
N PRO A 163 -12.05 -25.51 -3.70
CA PRO A 163 -13.16 -25.27 -2.79
C PRO A 163 -12.71 -24.92 -1.37
N SER A 164 -11.71 -25.64 -0.83
CA SER A 164 -11.15 -25.37 0.51
C SER A 164 -10.45 -24.00 0.59
N LEU A 165 -9.78 -23.58 -0.48
CA LEU A 165 -9.18 -22.25 -0.57
C LEU A 165 -10.24 -21.15 -0.59
N VAL A 166 -11.31 -21.34 -1.37
CA VAL A 166 -12.44 -20.38 -1.43
C VAL A 166 -13.10 -20.24 -0.06
N GLU A 167 -13.39 -21.37 0.62
CA GLU A 167 -13.97 -21.35 1.95
C GLU A 167 -13.04 -20.72 2.99
N SER A 168 -11.74 -21.00 2.90
CA SER A 168 -10.73 -20.36 3.75
C SER A 168 -10.67 -18.86 3.56
N LEU A 169 -10.75 -18.35 2.33
CA LEU A 169 -10.76 -16.92 2.02
C LEU A 169 -12.03 -16.23 2.52
N ARG A 170 -13.20 -16.83 2.28
CA ARG A 170 -14.50 -16.27 2.67
C ARG A 170 -14.81 -16.45 4.15
N GLY A 171 -14.27 -17.49 4.76
CA GLY A 171 -14.61 -17.92 6.13
C GLY A 171 -15.92 -18.65 6.24
N SER A 172 -16.54 -19.00 5.11
CA SER A 172 -17.76 -19.77 4.96
C SER A 172 -17.95 -20.17 3.51
N ALA A 173 -18.91 -21.06 3.22
CA ALA A 173 -19.22 -21.50 1.86
C ALA A 173 -19.70 -20.34 0.95
N SER A 174 -20.30 -19.30 1.53
CA SER A 174 -20.80 -18.12 0.80
C SER A 174 -20.20 -16.82 1.30
N VAL A 175 -20.21 -15.78 0.45
CA VAL A 175 -19.83 -14.42 0.84
C VAL A 175 -20.85 -13.87 1.83
N GLY A 176 -20.38 -13.40 2.98
CA GLY A 176 -21.24 -12.91 4.06
C GLY A 176 -20.47 -12.26 5.19
N GLN A 177 -21.01 -12.29 6.41
CA GLN A 177 -20.42 -11.66 7.59
C GLN A 177 -18.97 -12.10 7.85
N SER A 178 -18.69 -13.40 7.76
CA SER A 178 -17.34 -13.92 7.95
C SER A 178 -16.33 -13.32 6.95
N THR A 179 -16.77 -13.16 5.71
CA THR A 179 -15.94 -12.53 4.65
C THR A 179 -15.67 -11.08 4.97
N LEU A 180 -16.71 -10.33 5.34
CA LEU A 180 -16.57 -8.90 5.68
C LEU A 180 -15.62 -8.70 6.87
N THR A 181 -15.76 -9.49 7.92
CA THR A 181 -14.91 -9.41 9.12
C THR A 181 -13.44 -9.71 8.77
N ARG A 182 -13.18 -10.74 7.98
CA ARG A 182 -11.82 -11.09 7.53
C ARG A 182 -11.22 -10.01 6.67
N PHE A 183 -11.97 -9.50 5.70
CA PHE A 183 -11.48 -8.45 4.80
C PHE A 183 -11.25 -7.13 5.54
N TYR A 184 -12.08 -6.80 6.52
CA TYR A 184 -11.85 -5.66 7.40
C TYR A 184 -10.53 -5.81 8.18
N SER A 185 -10.30 -6.96 8.82
CA SER A 185 -9.06 -7.22 9.57
C SER A 185 -7.82 -7.21 8.68
N LEU A 186 -7.92 -7.82 7.49
CA LEU A 186 -6.82 -7.79 6.51
C LEU A 186 -6.52 -6.36 6.05
N HIS A 187 -7.56 -5.59 5.69
CA HIS A 187 -7.42 -4.25 5.14
C HIS A 187 -6.91 -3.23 6.16
N THR A 188 -7.42 -3.27 7.39
CA THR A 188 -7.12 -2.23 8.40
C THR A 188 -5.88 -2.53 9.22
N PHE A 189 -5.48 -3.79 9.34
CA PHE A 189 -4.40 -4.20 10.22
C PHE A 189 -3.30 -4.99 9.49
N VAL A 190 -3.63 -6.18 8.96
CA VAL A 190 -2.60 -7.12 8.47
C VAL A 190 -1.85 -6.57 7.26
N LEU A 191 -2.56 -6.14 6.22
CA LEU A 191 -1.96 -5.66 4.98
C LEU A 191 -1.21 -4.33 5.16
N PRO A 192 -1.74 -3.32 5.88
CA PRO A 192 -0.96 -2.11 6.16
C PRO A 192 0.31 -2.37 6.95
N LEU A 193 0.27 -3.23 7.96
CA LEU A 193 1.44 -3.59 8.76
C LEU A 193 2.49 -4.31 7.92
N LEU A 194 2.07 -5.29 7.13
CA LEU A 194 2.94 -6.02 6.19
C LEU A 194 3.56 -5.07 5.16
N THR A 195 2.75 -4.18 4.57
CA THR A 195 3.22 -3.17 3.61
C THR A 195 4.24 -2.24 4.26
N ALA A 196 4.01 -1.78 5.49
CA ALA A 196 4.96 -0.93 6.21
C ALA A 196 6.29 -1.66 6.46
N ALA A 197 6.26 -2.91 6.92
CA ALA A 197 7.46 -3.70 7.18
C ALA A 197 8.29 -3.92 5.90
N PHE A 198 7.64 -4.34 4.81
CA PHE A 198 8.33 -4.53 3.52
C PHE A 198 8.80 -3.19 2.91
N THR A 199 8.10 -2.09 3.13
CA THR A 199 8.51 -0.76 2.71
C THR A 199 9.81 -0.36 3.39
N LEU A 200 9.93 -0.51 4.70
CA LEU A 200 11.14 -0.23 5.46
C LEU A 200 12.33 -1.06 4.94
N MET A 201 12.10 -2.35 4.70
CA MET A 201 13.13 -3.23 4.13
C MET A 201 13.53 -2.81 2.71
N HIS A 202 12.56 -2.51 1.85
CA HIS A 202 12.78 -2.09 0.45
C HIS A 202 13.59 -0.79 0.37
N PHE A 203 13.22 0.22 1.15
CA PHE A 203 13.95 1.48 1.19
C PHE A 203 15.37 1.33 1.78
N SER A 204 15.55 0.50 2.80
CA SER A 204 16.88 0.21 3.36
C SER A 204 17.82 -0.39 2.33
N MET A 205 17.30 -1.27 1.47
CA MET A 205 18.09 -1.86 0.38
C MET A 205 18.40 -0.83 -0.72
N ILE A 206 17.42 -0.02 -1.13
CA ILE A 206 17.65 1.05 -2.11
C ILE A 206 18.72 2.03 -1.58
N ARG A 207 18.66 2.38 -0.30
CA ARG A 207 19.63 3.28 0.32
C ARG A 207 21.05 2.73 0.27
N LYS A 208 21.22 1.42 0.49
CA LYS A 208 22.53 0.74 0.40
C LYS A 208 23.03 0.61 -1.03
N GLN A 209 22.16 0.32 -1.98
CA GLN A 209 22.52 -0.01 -3.37
C GLN A 209 22.59 1.21 -4.29
N GLY A 210 22.04 2.35 -3.86
CA GLY A 210 21.92 3.57 -4.67
C GLY A 210 20.92 3.46 -5.82
N ILE A 211 20.80 4.54 -6.58
CA ILE A 211 19.91 4.64 -7.75
C ILE A 211 20.54 3.92 -8.94
N PRO A 212 19.80 3.03 -9.65
CA PRO A 212 20.34 2.36 -10.84
C PRO A 212 20.66 3.39 -11.93
N GLY A 213 21.77 3.17 -12.64
CA GLY A 213 22.13 3.95 -13.81
C GLY A 213 21.14 3.80 -14.96
N PRO A 214 21.23 4.68 -15.99
CA PRO A 214 20.45 4.50 -17.20
C PRO A 214 20.85 3.20 -17.90
N LEU A 215 19.91 2.64 -18.71
CA LEU A 215 20.23 1.49 -19.57
C LEU A 215 21.42 1.85 -20.46
N GLN A 216 22.51 1.14 -20.31
CA GLN A 216 23.59 1.15 -21.28
C GLN A 216 23.17 0.21 -22.42
N PHE A 217 22.75 0.78 -23.54
CA PHE A 217 22.67 0.04 -24.78
C PHE A 217 24.12 -0.24 -25.22
N THR A 218 24.67 -1.37 -24.80
CA THR A 218 25.91 -1.86 -25.38
C THR A 218 25.58 -2.25 -26.82
N ASN A 219 25.96 -1.38 -27.77
CA ASN A 219 26.10 -1.79 -29.15
C ASN A 219 27.14 -2.94 -29.18
N LYS A 220 26.68 -4.17 -29.22
CA LYS A 220 27.46 -5.33 -29.63
C LYS A 220 27.26 -5.52 -31.11
#